data_7f9839bf7a2f2a6c6134944084b7d35e
#
_entry.id   7f9839bf7a2f2a6c6134944084b7d35e
#
_cell.length_a   1.000
_cell.length_b   1.000
_cell.length_c   1.000
_cell.angle_alpha   90.00
_cell.angle_beta   90.00
_cell.angle_gamma   90.00
#
_symmetry.space_group_name_H-M   'P 1'
#
loop_
_entity.id
_entity.type
_entity.pdbx_description
1 polymer ?
#
loop_
_entity_poly.entity_id
_entity_poly.type
_entity_poly.pdbx_seq_one_letter_code
_entity_poly.pdbx_strand_id
1 'polypeptide(L)'
;MIISHKHKFIFIRTRKTAGASLEIYFEKYCGKDCIVTPEPTIQWDGYKARNYDNYFNHIKPRGIKNKIGDSVFDEYFKFTVIRNPWDKVVSRYYHNPRSHKPVGPKKFKKWL
;
A
#
# COMPACT_ATOMS: atom_id res chain seq x y z
N MET A 1 -2.40 3.32 -0.22
CA MET A 1 -3.32 3.35 0.95
C MET A 1 -4.65 3.92 0.49
N ILE A 2 -5.77 3.35 0.95
CA ILE A 2 -7.12 3.83 0.61
C ILE A 2 -7.94 4.02 1.88
N ILE A 3 -8.69 5.13 1.94
CA ILE A 3 -9.75 5.33 2.93
C ILE A 3 -11.05 5.54 2.17
N SER A 4 -11.97 4.60 2.30
CA SER A 4 -13.29 4.67 1.65
C SER A 4 -14.34 5.16 2.61
N HIS A 5 -14.82 6.38 2.42
CA HIS A 5 -15.92 6.92 3.20
C HIS A 5 -17.25 6.25 2.82
N LYS A 6 -17.42 5.91 1.55
CA LYS A 6 -18.60 5.22 1.03
C LYS A 6 -18.81 3.83 1.67
N HIS A 7 -17.74 3.07 1.82
CA HIS A 7 -17.78 1.69 2.33
C HIS A 7 -17.22 1.55 3.75
N LYS A 8 -16.85 2.66 4.38
CA LYS A 8 -16.33 2.73 5.76
C LYS A 8 -15.19 1.76 6.02
N PHE A 9 -14.15 1.77 5.17
CA PHE A 9 -12.96 0.98 5.38
C PHE A 9 -11.67 1.77 5.19
N ILE A 10 -10.61 1.29 5.83
CA ILE A 10 -9.23 1.78 5.70
C ILE A 10 -8.33 0.62 5.27
N PHE A 11 -7.82 0.67 4.05
CA PHE A 11 -6.79 -0.25 3.59
C PHE A 11 -5.41 0.30 3.93
N ILE A 12 -4.77 -0.32 4.93
CA ILE A 12 -3.43 0.04 5.40
C ILE A 12 -2.41 -0.72 4.56
N ARG A 13 -1.70 0.00 3.71
CA ARG A 13 -0.74 -0.61 2.81
C ARG A 13 0.57 -0.94 3.52
N THR A 14 0.94 -2.22 3.53
CA THR A 14 2.25 -2.70 3.96
C THR A 14 3.19 -2.93 2.78
N ARG A 15 4.50 -2.96 3.05
CA ARG A 15 5.50 -3.12 1.98
C ARG A 15 5.56 -4.56 1.47
N LYS A 16 5.67 -4.73 0.15
CA LYS A 16 5.90 -6.02 -0.54
C LYS A 16 4.79 -7.06 -0.35
N THR A 17 3.55 -6.60 -0.26
CA THR A 17 2.34 -7.41 -0.09
C THR A 17 1.36 -7.26 -1.25
N ALA A 18 1.84 -6.97 -2.46
CA ALA A 18 1.03 -6.69 -3.65
C ALA A 18 0.06 -5.49 -3.47
N GLY A 19 0.43 -4.52 -2.63
CA GLY A 19 -0.43 -3.37 -2.30
C GLY A 19 -0.89 -2.56 -3.51
N ALA A 20 -0.06 -2.41 -4.55
CA ALA A 20 -0.43 -1.72 -5.79
C ALA A 20 -1.60 -2.40 -6.50
N SER A 21 -1.58 -3.72 -6.65
CA SER A 21 -2.68 -4.49 -7.28
C SER A 21 -3.98 -4.36 -6.49
N LEU A 22 -3.89 -4.38 -5.17
CA LEU A 22 -5.05 -4.21 -4.29
C LEU A 22 -5.61 -2.77 -4.37
N GLU A 23 -4.76 -1.77 -4.44
CA GLU A 23 -5.19 -0.39 -4.61
C GLU A 23 -5.90 -0.17 -5.94
N ILE A 24 -5.39 -0.73 -7.05
CA ILE A 24 -6.06 -0.71 -8.35
C ILE A 24 -7.45 -1.37 -8.27
N TYR A 25 -7.53 -2.48 -7.56
CA TYR A 25 -8.80 -3.20 -7.41
C TYR A 25 -9.81 -2.40 -6.59
N PHE A 26 -9.42 -1.93 -5.41
CA PHE A 26 -10.34 -1.22 -4.50
C PHE A 26 -10.68 0.19 -4.98
N GLU A 27 -9.77 0.87 -5.68
CA GLU A 27 -9.99 2.22 -6.20
C GLU A 27 -11.23 2.30 -7.08
N LYS A 28 -11.51 1.27 -7.86
CA LYS A 28 -12.69 1.19 -8.76
C LYS A 28 -14.04 1.31 -8.03
N TYR A 29 -14.07 0.89 -6.78
CA TYR A 29 -15.29 0.91 -5.96
C TYR A 29 -15.37 2.12 -5.04
N CYS A 30 -14.30 2.90 -4.99
CA CYS A 30 -14.22 4.10 -4.17
C CYS A 30 -14.97 5.27 -4.83
N GLY A 31 -15.75 5.99 -4.03
CA GLY A 31 -16.40 7.22 -4.45
C GLY A 31 -15.43 8.39 -4.62
N LYS A 32 -15.97 9.56 -4.99
CA LYS A 32 -15.19 10.79 -5.19
C LYS A 32 -14.53 11.27 -3.89
N ASP A 33 -15.16 11.03 -2.75
CA ASP A 33 -14.71 11.49 -1.42
C ASP A 33 -13.65 10.57 -0.79
N CYS A 34 -13.30 9.47 -1.47
CA CYS A 34 -12.28 8.56 -0.96
C CYS A 34 -10.89 9.19 -1.01
N ILE A 35 -10.07 8.84 -0.03
CA ILE A 35 -8.64 9.16 -0.03
C ILE A 35 -7.90 8.01 -0.70
N VAL A 36 -7.22 8.30 -1.79
CA VAL A 36 -6.43 7.34 -2.57
C VAL A 36 -5.04 7.92 -2.77
N THR A 37 -4.04 7.31 -2.15
CA THR A 37 -2.66 7.83 -2.24
C THR A 37 -2.02 7.50 -3.59
N PRO A 38 -1.17 8.40 -4.14
CA PRO A 38 -0.48 8.13 -5.40
C PRO A 38 0.49 6.96 -5.27
N GLU A 39 0.61 6.20 -6.34
CA GLU A 39 1.54 5.10 -6.44
C GLU A 39 2.32 5.20 -7.76
N PRO A 40 3.56 5.69 -7.73
CA PRO A 40 4.34 5.94 -8.95
C PRO A 40 4.62 4.69 -9.80
N THR A 41 4.50 3.51 -9.21
CA THR A 41 4.70 2.24 -9.92
C THR A 41 3.45 1.75 -10.66
N ILE A 42 2.30 2.39 -10.46
CA ILE A 42 1.07 2.07 -11.18
C ILE A 42 1.06 2.86 -12.49
N GLN A 43 1.28 2.18 -13.59
CA GLN A 43 1.21 2.74 -14.95
C GLN A 43 -0.15 2.43 -15.60
N TRP A 44 -1.21 2.52 -14.85
CA TRP A 44 -2.55 2.26 -15.34
C TRP A 44 -3.41 3.52 -15.31
N ASP A 45 -3.87 3.97 -16.47
CA ASP A 45 -4.62 5.22 -16.64
C ASP A 45 -5.95 5.27 -15.87
N GLY A 46 -6.49 4.11 -15.50
CA GLY A 46 -7.69 3.99 -14.68
C GLY A 46 -7.49 4.30 -13.19
N TYR A 47 -6.24 4.29 -12.69
CA TYR A 47 -5.97 4.58 -11.28
C TYR A 47 -5.89 6.08 -11.02
N LYS A 48 -6.77 6.59 -10.18
CA LYS A 48 -6.86 8.03 -9.88
C LYS A 48 -6.61 8.30 -8.41
N ALA A 49 -5.39 8.72 -8.08
CA ALA A 49 -5.09 9.25 -6.76
C ALA A 49 -5.89 10.54 -6.54
N ARG A 50 -6.48 10.68 -5.33
CA ARG A 50 -7.30 11.84 -4.98
C ARG A 50 -7.41 12.04 -3.47
N ASN A 51 -7.67 13.26 -3.06
CA ASN A 51 -7.90 13.66 -1.66
C ASN A 51 -6.80 13.20 -0.68
N TYR A 52 -5.58 13.02 -1.18
CA TYR A 52 -4.48 12.43 -0.41
C TYR A 52 -3.59 13.45 0.30
N ASP A 53 -4.00 14.69 0.37
CA ASP A 53 -3.26 15.75 1.06
C ASP A 53 -2.85 15.31 2.46
N ASN A 54 -1.55 15.38 2.74
CA ASN A 54 -0.96 14.87 3.99
C ASN A 54 -1.01 13.33 4.21
N TYR A 55 -1.52 12.55 3.26
CA TYR A 55 -1.46 11.10 3.30
C TYR A 55 -0.42 10.57 2.31
N PHE A 56 0.24 9.47 2.66
CA PHE A 56 1.24 8.84 1.80
C PHE A 56 1.18 7.32 1.92
N ASN A 57 1.74 6.62 0.93
CA ASN A 57 1.84 5.17 0.99
C ASN A 57 2.64 4.71 2.21
N HIS A 58 2.22 3.60 2.81
CA HIS A 58 2.87 3.03 3.99
C HIS A 58 2.81 3.90 5.26
N ILE A 59 1.90 4.87 5.32
CA ILE A 59 1.60 5.59 6.56
C ILE A 59 1.14 4.60 7.64
N LYS A 60 1.65 4.76 8.85
CA LYS A 60 1.30 3.89 9.97
C LYS A 60 -0.14 4.15 10.47
N PRO A 61 -0.83 3.16 11.06
CA PRO A 61 -2.20 3.32 11.57
C PRO A 61 -2.36 4.54 12.50
N ARG A 62 -1.41 4.76 13.39
CA ARG A 62 -1.41 5.93 14.29
C ARG A 62 -1.40 7.26 13.52
N GLY A 63 -0.61 7.32 12.43
CA GLY A 63 -0.58 8.50 11.56
C GLY A 63 -1.90 8.74 10.83
N ILE A 64 -2.56 7.67 10.40
CA ILE A 64 -3.90 7.76 9.81
C ILE A 64 -4.90 8.26 10.84
N LYS A 65 -4.92 7.67 12.03
CA LYS A 65 -5.81 8.04 13.13
C LYS A 65 -5.68 9.52 13.49
N ASN A 66 -4.45 10.02 13.62
CA ASN A 66 -4.18 11.42 13.93
C ASN A 66 -4.71 12.40 12.86
N LYS A 67 -4.80 11.97 11.61
CA LYS A 67 -5.24 12.81 10.49
C LYS A 67 -6.75 12.74 10.25
N ILE A 68 -7.35 11.56 10.34
CA ILE A 68 -8.77 11.36 10.06
C ILE A 68 -9.65 11.58 11.30
N GLY A 69 -9.05 11.55 12.49
CA GLY A 69 -9.74 11.65 13.76
C GLY A 69 -10.13 10.31 14.35
N ASP A 70 -10.24 10.28 15.68
CA ASP A 70 -10.49 9.05 16.46
C ASP A 70 -11.83 8.42 16.09
N SER A 71 -12.90 9.22 16.01
CA SER A 71 -14.25 8.75 15.71
C SER A 71 -14.34 8.00 14.39
N VAL A 72 -13.85 8.59 13.31
CA VAL A 72 -13.86 7.97 11.96
C VAL A 72 -12.94 6.75 11.92
N PHE A 73 -11.74 6.88 12.51
CA PHE A 73 -10.81 5.76 12.55
C PHE A 73 -11.37 4.55 13.30
N ASP A 74 -12.01 4.77 14.44
CA ASP A 74 -12.54 3.69 15.26
C ASP A 74 -13.79 3.04 14.64
N GLU A 75 -14.62 3.82 13.96
CA GLU A 75 -15.81 3.33 13.22
C GLU A 75 -15.47 2.47 12.00
N TYR A 76 -14.46 2.87 11.22
CA TYR A 76 -14.17 2.22 9.94
C TYR A 76 -13.49 0.87 10.12
N PHE A 77 -13.81 -0.08 9.25
CA PHE A 77 -13.12 -1.36 9.18
C PHE A 77 -11.68 -1.18 8.70
N LYS A 78 -10.72 -1.58 9.50
CA LYS A 78 -9.28 -1.50 9.17
C LYS A 78 -8.76 -2.86 8.75
N PHE A 79 -8.04 -2.92 7.63
CA PHE A 79 -7.37 -4.14 7.22
C PHE A 79 -6.06 -3.87 6.50
N THR A 80 -5.22 -4.87 6.51
CA THR A 80 -3.98 -4.95 5.74
C THR A 80 -3.82 -6.35 5.20
N VAL A 81 -2.91 -6.53 4.25
CA VAL A 81 -2.58 -7.83 3.71
C VAL A 81 -1.19 -8.24 4.15
N ILE A 82 -1.08 -9.46 4.58
CA ILE A 82 0.19 -10.12 4.87
C ILE A 82 0.61 -11.00 3.71
N ARG A 83 1.89 -11.27 3.60
CA ARG A 83 2.47 -12.17 2.62
C ARG A 83 3.40 -13.14 3.33
N ASN A 84 3.54 -14.35 2.78
CA ASN A 84 4.53 -15.30 3.27
C ASN A 84 5.88 -14.58 3.49
N PRO A 85 6.50 -14.69 4.67
CA PRO A 85 7.75 -13.98 4.99
C PRO A 85 8.88 -14.24 4.00
N TRP A 86 9.02 -15.46 3.53
CA TRP A 86 10.05 -15.85 2.56
C TRP A 86 9.84 -15.18 1.21
N ASP A 87 8.62 -15.19 0.70
CA ASP A 87 8.25 -14.49 -0.54
C ASP A 87 8.42 -12.99 -0.42
N LYS A 88 8.13 -12.44 0.75
CA LYS A 88 8.31 -11.02 1.04
C LYS A 88 9.79 -10.63 1.00
N VAL A 89 10.67 -11.46 1.56
CA VAL A 89 12.13 -11.27 1.54
C VAL A 89 12.66 -11.31 0.11
N VAL A 90 12.27 -12.34 -0.66
CA VAL A 90 12.63 -12.47 -2.07
C VAL A 90 12.16 -11.24 -2.88
N SER A 91 10.90 -10.86 -2.71
CA SER A 91 10.33 -9.68 -3.36
C SER A 91 11.07 -8.39 -3.00
N ARG A 92 11.51 -8.24 -1.76
CA ARG A 92 12.29 -7.09 -1.31
C ARG A 92 13.67 -7.07 -1.94
N TYR A 93 14.32 -8.21 -2.04
CA TYR A 93 15.63 -8.35 -2.65
C TYR A 93 15.63 -7.89 -4.11
N TYR A 94 14.70 -8.41 -4.93
CA TYR A 94 14.58 -8.06 -6.33
C TYR A 94 14.06 -6.64 -6.60
N HIS A 95 13.41 -6.03 -5.64
CA HIS A 95 12.94 -4.64 -5.75
C HIS A 95 14.00 -3.61 -5.37
N ASN A 96 15.14 -4.04 -4.84
CA ASN A 96 16.22 -3.11 -4.48
C ASN A 96 16.86 -2.53 -5.75
N PRO A 97 16.89 -1.19 -5.96
CA PRO A 97 17.51 -0.57 -7.13
C PRO A 97 18.98 -0.94 -7.32
N ARG A 98 19.66 -1.30 -6.24
CA ARG A 98 21.08 -1.75 -6.29
C ARG A 98 21.23 -3.19 -6.81
N SER A 99 20.15 -3.93 -6.99
CA SER A 99 20.13 -5.33 -7.42
C SER A 99 19.61 -5.54 -8.84
N HIS A 100 19.60 -4.51 -9.69
CA HIS A 100 19.10 -4.59 -11.09
C HIS A 100 19.91 -5.51 -12.01
N LYS A 101 20.90 -6.23 -11.50
CA LYS A 101 21.54 -7.33 -12.22
C LYS A 101 20.93 -8.66 -11.80
N PRO A 102 20.70 -9.61 -12.72
CA PRO A 102 20.24 -10.94 -12.36
C PRO A 102 21.21 -11.54 -11.35
N VAL A 103 20.74 -11.72 -10.14
CA VAL A 103 21.59 -12.06 -9.01
C VAL A 103 21.24 -13.47 -8.61
N GLY A 104 22.15 -14.39 -8.91
CA GLY A 104 21.98 -15.79 -8.58
C GLY A 104 21.86 -16.06 -7.08
N PRO A 105 21.48 -17.31 -6.71
CA PRO A 105 21.22 -17.70 -5.32
C PRO A 105 22.37 -17.38 -4.33
N LYS A 106 23.61 -17.39 -4.81
CA LYS A 106 24.80 -17.07 -3.99
C LYS A 106 24.81 -15.61 -3.48
N LYS A 107 24.38 -14.65 -4.32
CA LYS A 107 24.33 -13.24 -3.91
C LYS A 107 23.13 -12.95 -3.02
N PHE A 108 22.01 -13.63 -3.23
CA PHE A 108 20.88 -13.57 -2.34
C PHE A 108 21.22 -14.05 -0.91
N LYS A 109 21.91 -15.19 -0.80
CA LYS A 109 22.38 -15.70 0.51
C LYS A 109 23.30 -14.71 1.23
N LYS A 110 24.16 -13.99 0.49
CA LYS A 110 25.04 -12.98 1.10
C LYS A 110 24.30 -11.72 1.54
N TRP A 111 23.12 -11.46 0.94
CA TRP A 111 22.31 -10.29 1.29
C TRP A 111 21.41 -10.55 2.51
N LEU A 112 21.01 -11.80 2.77
CA LEU A 112 20.30 -12.22 3.98
C LEU A 112 21.16 -12.07 5.22
#